data_556f4d72c7056a44934cfac20045758c
#
_entry.id   556f4d72c7056a44934cfac20045758c
#
_cell.length_a   1.000
_cell.length_b   1.000
_cell.length_c   1.000
_cell.angle_alpha   90.00
_cell.angle_beta   90.00
_cell.angle_gamma   90.00
#
_symmetry.space_group_name_H-M   'P 1'
#
loop_
_entity.id
_entity.type
_entity.pdbx_description
1 polymer ?
#
loop_
_entity_poly.entity_id
_entity_poly.type
_entity_poly.pdbx_seq_one_letter_code
_entity_poly.pdbx_strand_id
1 'polypeptide(L)'
;RAHHNRLSLHIGEINTIKGNTDAMLAREESISSPIMQDDMNKILPIINTSGSDSAMLDNALEFMVMNGMDLPLAVMITIPEPWENNKHISQKKRDFYQYYATMLAPWDGPAAILFSDGDVVGAVLDRNGLRPSRYYITKDGRMILSSEVGVLPCDPAEIEFKDRLRPGKMLLVETVKGEVVDDENLKEYYASREPYGEWIDRNLVQLKDLKIPNIKVPNYTGDELTRLQKVFGYKYEEVKELILPMARLGAEPSGAMGTDTPLAVLSGQHPPLFNYFKQRFAQVTPPPIDAIREKVVTSTSVYVGAHGNLLEDKPENCKVLKVHNPILTSTDLLKIKHMNVPGFKVATVSINYYKNTSLEKAIDRVFLEVDRAYKDGANIIILSDRDIDEYHVAIPSLLAVSAVSQYLIRTKKSTALALILESAEPHEVHHFATLLGYGACAVNPYLAHETIGQLIDQGLLDKDYYAAVDDYNKAILNGIVKIASKMGISTIQSYQSSQIFEAVGISKEVIDKYFTGTVSRVGGIDLEDIQADVEAQHNAAFDPLGLDINMELSDGGAHKCRSGKEEHLFNPQTIHL
;
A
#
# COMPACT_ATOMS: atom_id res chain seq x y z
N ARG A 1 -8.42 -3.94 -31.68
CA ARG A 1 -9.71 -4.35 -31.09
C ARG A 1 -10.44 -3.10 -30.63
N ALA A 2 -11.25 -2.53 -31.52
CA ALA A 2 -11.78 -1.19 -31.44
C ALA A 2 -12.81 -0.96 -30.31
N HIS A 3 -13.23 -1.97 -29.59
CA HIS A 3 -14.32 -1.85 -28.62
C HIS A 3 -13.89 -1.95 -27.15
N HIS A 4 -12.60 -2.08 -26.89
CA HIS A 4 -12.12 -2.26 -25.52
C HIS A 4 -11.98 -0.96 -24.76
N ASN A 5 -11.65 0.13 -25.44
CA ASN A 5 -11.53 1.46 -24.86
C ASN A 5 -12.52 2.38 -25.56
N ARG A 6 -13.41 3.01 -24.80
CA ARG A 6 -14.43 3.91 -25.34
C ARG A 6 -14.07 5.38 -25.18
N LEU A 7 -13.47 5.74 -24.05
CA LEU A 7 -13.19 7.12 -23.69
C LEU A 7 -11.70 7.43 -23.72
N SER A 8 -10.84 6.43 -23.57
CA SER A 8 -9.41 6.65 -23.37
C SER A 8 -8.52 5.84 -24.30
N LEU A 9 -7.34 6.38 -24.55
CA LEU A 9 -6.20 5.68 -25.16
C LEU A 9 -5.02 5.86 -24.20
N HIS A 10 -4.41 4.75 -23.81
CA HIS A 10 -3.33 4.74 -22.85
C HIS A 10 -2.04 4.19 -23.47
N ILE A 11 -0.93 4.88 -23.25
CA ILE A 11 0.41 4.46 -23.60
C ILE A 11 1.24 4.42 -22.32
N GLY A 12 1.42 3.23 -21.77
CA GLY A 12 2.15 3.05 -20.52
C GLY A 12 1.78 1.80 -19.78
N GLU A 13 1.89 1.84 -18.46
CA GLU A 13 1.56 0.75 -17.56
C GLU A 13 1.05 1.33 -16.24
N ILE A 14 -0.05 0.81 -15.73
CA ILE A 14 -0.57 1.17 -14.41
C ILE A 14 -0.06 0.12 -13.42
N ASN A 15 0.99 0.46 -12.69
CA ASN A 15 1.67 -0.48 -11.79
C ASN A 15 0.81 -0.86 -10.59
N THR A 16 -0.14 -0.02 -10.21
CA THR A 16 -1.05 -0.24 -9.07
C THR A 16 -2.38 -0.88 -9.45
N ILE A 17 -2.51 -1.36 -10.69
CA ILE A 17 -3.77 -1.83 -11.29
C ILE A 17 -4.56 -2.80 -10.42
N LYS A 18 -3.89 -3.75 -9.73
CA LYS A 18 -4.55 -4.75 -8.89
C LYS A 18 -5.31 -4.10 -7.74
N GLY A 19 -4.65 -3.24 -6.98
CA GLY A 19 -5.29 -2.52 -5.87
C GLY A 19 -6.40 -1.57 -6.32
N ASN A 20 -6.18 -0.83 -7.42
CA ASN A 20 -7.17 0.07 -7.99
C ASN A 20 -8.44 -0.70 -8.43
N THR A 21 -8.27 -1.83 -9.12
CA THR A 21 -9.36 -2.68 -9.60
C THR A 21 -10.13 -3.28 -8.43
N ASP A 22 -9.44 -3.86 -7.46
CA ASP A 22 -10.06 -4.46 -6.28
C ASP A 22 -10.87 -3.41 -5.48
N ALA A 23 -10.37 -2.18 -5.36
CA ALA A 23 -11.10 -1.09 -4.72
C ALA A 23 -12.36 -0.68 -5.49
N MET A 24 -12.33 -0.68 -6.82
CA MET A 24 -13.52 -0.40 -7.65
C MET A 24 -14.56 -1.51 -7.53
N LEU A 25 -14.15 -2.77 -7.59
CA LEU A 25 -15.06 -3.92 -7.41
C LEU A 25 -15.66 -3.98 -6.00
N ALA A 26 -14.88 -3.62 -4.98
CA ALA A 26 -15.37 -3.60 -3.61
C ALA A 26 -16.41 -2.49 -3.34
N ARG A 27 -16.43 -1.42 -4.15
CA ARG A 27 -17.44 -0.35 -4.06
C ARG A 27 -18.82 -0.77 -4.52
N GLU A 28 -18.93 -1.80 -5.33
CA GLU A 28 -20.17 -2.19 -6.00
C GLU A 28 -21.37 -2.36 -5.04
N GLU A 29 -21.12 -2.75 -3.77
CA GLU A 29 -22.17 -2.89 -2.75
C GLU A 29 -22.52 -1.57 -2.04
N SER A 30 -21.60 -0.62 -1.98
CA SER A 30 -21.76 0.62 -1.22
C SER A 30 -22.02 1.85 -2.08
N ILE A 31 -21.80 1.75 -3.40
CA ILE A 31 -21.97 2.86 -4.31
C ILE A 31 -23.44 3.03 -4.67
N SER A 32 -23.90 4.28 -4.64
CA SER A 32 -25.23 4.65 -5.10
C SER A 32 -25.11 5.71 -6.19
N SER A 33 -26.01 5.64 -7.17
CA SER A 33 -26.06 6.61 -8.27
C SER A 33 -27.47 7.19 -8.37
N PRO A 34 -27.63 8.50 -8.30
CA PRO A 34 -28.91 9.15 -8.54
C PRO A 34 -29.38 9.02 -9.99
N ILE A 35 -28.45 8.75 -10.93
CA ILE A 35 -28.74 8.61 -12.36
C ILE A 35 -29.16 7.18 -12.70
N MET A 36 -28.34 6.19 -12.30
CA MET A 36 -28.58 4.78 -12.64
C MET A 36 -29.65 4.11 -11.76
N GLN A 37 -29.81 4.55 -10.52
CA GLN A 37 -30.79 3.99 -9.57
C GLN A 37 -30.82 2.45 -9.58
N ASP A 38 -31.96 1.84 -9.88
CA ASP A 38 -32.14 0.40 -9.93
C ASP A 38 -31.38 -0.29 -11.07
N ASP A 39 -31.00 0.45 -12.11
CA ASP A 39 -30.25 -0.06 -13.25
C ASP A 39 -28.75 -0.29 -12.91
N MET A 40 -28.28 0.17 -11.75
CA MET A 40 -26.91 -0.06 -11.29
C MET A 40 -26.52 -1.54 -11.37
N ASN A 41 -27.38 -2.44 -10.96
CA ASN A 41 -27.13 -3.88 -11.01
C ASN A 41 -26.89 -4.46 -12.41
N LYS A 42 -27.32 -3.76 -13.46
CA LYS A 42 -27.15 -4.22 -14.86
C LYS A 42 -25.74 -3.94 -15.40
N ILE A 43 -25.01 -3.03 -14.80
CA ILE A 43 -23.67 -2.62 -15.24
C ILE A 43 -22.54 -3.24 -14.41
N LEU A 44 -22.88 -4.03 -13.39
CA LEU A 44 -21.91 -4.75 -12.58
C LEU A 44 -21.45 -6.05 -13.26
N PRO A 45 -20.18 -6.44 -13.16
CA PRO A 45 -19.11 -5.73 -12.45
C PRO A 45 -18.63 -4.49 -13.22
N ILE A 46 -18.23 -3.45 -12.46
CA ILE A 46 -17.73 -2.17 -13.03
C ILE A 46 -16.50 -2.41 -13.92
N ILE A 47 -15.60 -3.28 -13.48
CA ILE A 47 -14.32 -3.54 -14.15
C ILE A 47 -14.33 -4.96 -14.75
N ASN A 48 -13.99 -5.05 -16.03
CA ASN A 48 -13.65 -6.32 -16.65
C ASN A 48 -12.18 -6.69 -16.36
N THR A 49 -11.97 -7.55 -15.36
CA THR A 49 -10.64 -7.97 -14.90
C THR A 49 -9.86 -8.84 -15.89
N SER A 50 -10.50 -9.31 -16.97
CA SER A 50 -9.81 -10.04 -18.05
C SER A 50 -9.20 -9.10 -19.11
N GLY A 51 -9.47 -7.80 -19.01
CA GLY A 51 -8.92 -6.77 -19.91
C GLY A 51 -7.47 -6.41 -19.59
N SER A 52 -6.90 -5.52 -20.42
CA SER A 52 -5.62 -4.86 -20.11
C SER A 52 -5.82 -3.79 -19.02
N ASP A 53 -4.72 -3.30 -18.45
CA ASP A 53 -4.73 -2.17 -17.53
C ASP A 53 -5.44 -0.92 -18.13
N SER A 54 -5.18 -0.67 -19.41
CA SER A 54 -5.85 0.39 -20.19
C SER A 54 -7.37 0.19 -20.25
N ALA A 55 -7.82 -1.04 -20.50
CA ALA A 55 -9.24 -1.35 -20.56
C ALA A 55 -9.92 -1.24 -19.19
N MET A 56 -9.22 -1.62 -18.13
CA MET A 56 -9.72 -1.49 -16.76
C MET A 56 -9.85 -0.01 -16.35
N LEU A 57 -8.86 0.83 -16.72
CA LEU A 57 -8.95 2.29 -16.52
C LEU A 57 -10.13 2.87 -17.29
N ASP A 58 -10.29 2.49 -18.57
CA ASP A 58 -11.39 2.96 -19.40
C ASP A 58 -12.76 2.59 -18.83
N ASN A 59 -12.92 1.37 -18.28
CA ASN A 59 -14.13 0.97 -17.57
C ASN A 59 -14.42 1.86 -16.36
N ALA A 60 -13.40 2.21 -15.56
CA ALA A 60 -13.56 3.08 -14.42
C ALA A 60 -13.98 4.50 -14.84
N LEU A 61 -13.34 5.04 -15.89
CA LEU A 61 -13.70 6.35 -16.44
C LEU A 61 -15.13 6.34 -17.01
N GLU A 62 -15.46 5.33 -17.82
CA GLU A 62 -16.80 5.18 -18.38
C GLU A 62 -17.87 5.11 -17.28
N PHE A 63 -17.61 4.32 -16.24
CA PHE A 63 -18.52 4.19 -15.09
C PHE A 63 -18.78 5.56 -14.43
N MET A 64 -17.75 6.35 -14.18
CA MET A 64 -17.89 7.68 -13.57
C MET A 64 -18.64 8.65 -14.50
N VAL A 65 -18.30 8.66 -15.79
CA VAL A 65 -18.92 9.55 -16.79
C VAL A 65 -20.40 9.22 -17.02
N MET A 66 -20.73 7.93 -17.13
CA MET A 66 -22.14 7.49 -17.29
C MET A 66 -22.99 7.78 -16.04
N ASN A 67 -22.36 8.03 -14.91
CA ASN A 67 -23.00 8.49 -13.69
C ASN A 67 -22.95 10.02 -13.51
N GLY A 68 -22.67 10.76 -14.57
CA GLY A 68 -22.79 12.23 -14.62
C GLY A 68 -21.55 13.02 -14.27
N MET A 69 -20.41 12.35 -14.08
CA MET A 69 -19.13 13.04 -13.86
C MET A 69 -18.56 13.52 -15.20
N ASP A 70 -18.07 14.75 -15.25
CA ASP A 70 -17.37 15.26 -16.43
C ASP A 70 -16.11 14.44 -16.71
N LEU A 71 -15.84 14.08 -17.96
CA LEU A 71 -14.67 13.25 -18.30
C LEU A 71 -13.34 13.87 -17.85
N PRO A 72 -13.06 15.18 -18.01
CA PRO A 72 -11.84 15.79 -17.47
C PRO A 72 -11.73 15.65 -15.96
N LEU A 73 -12.84 15.79 -15.21
CA LEU A 73 -12.86 15.58 -13.76
C LEU A 73 -12.53 14.13 -13.39
N ALA A 74 -13.16 13.16 -14.06
CA ALA A 74 -12.89 11.74 -13.83
C ALA A 74 -11.40 11.41 -14.05
N VAL A 75 -10.79 11.97 -15.08
CA VAL A 75 -9.35 11.82 -15.35
C VAL A 75 -8.50 12.51 -14.27
N MET A 76 -8.87 13.73 -13.84
CA MET A 76 -8.14 14.48 -12.81
C MET A 76 -8.07 13.75 -11.47
N ILE A 77 -9.15 13.11 -11.04
CA ILE A 77 -9.19 12.41 -9.75
C ILE A 77 -8.56 11.03 -9.83
N THR A 78 -8.57 10.39 -11.00
CA THR A 78 -7.96 9.09 -11.23
C THR A 78 -6.44 9.20 -11.36
N ILE A 79 -5.97 10.25 -12.04
CA ILE A 79 -4.54 10.53 -12.29
C ILE A 79 -4.23 11.96 -11.80
N PRO A 80 -4.23 12.18 -10.49
CA PRO A 80 -4.04 13.51 -9.93
C PRO A 80 -2.60 13.99 -10.12
N GLU A 81 -2.42 15.28 -10.33
CA GLU A 81 -1.10 15.89 -10.26
C GLU A 81 -0.52 15.78 -8.83
N PRO A 82 0.83 15.85 -8.67
CA PRO A 82 1.44 15.91 -7.34
C PRO A 82 0.96 17.17 -6.60
N TRP A 83 0.24 17.01 -5.51
CA TRP A 83 -0.36 18.13 -4.79
C TRP A 83 0.14 18.30 -3.35
N GLU A 84 0.48 17.20 -2.67
CA GLU A 84 0.78 17.26 -1.23
C GLU A 84 2.08 18.01 -0.94
N ASN A 85 3.15 17.71 -1.66
CA ASN A 85 4.47 18.34 -1.50
C ASN A 85 4.74 19.48 -2.51
N ASN A 86 3.79 19.80 -3.37
CA ASN A 86 3.93 20.87 -4.34
C ASN A 86 3.64 22.22 -3.69
N LYS A 87 4.68 23.03 -3.52
CA LYS A 87 4.56 24.37 -2.89
C LYS A 87 3.87 25.41 -3.76
N HIS A 88 3.72 25.16 -5.06
CA HIS A 88 3.19 26.12 -6.04
C HIS A 88 1.71 25.90 -6.37
N ILE A 89 1.09 24.83 -5.83
CA ILE A 89 -0.33 24.57 -6.04
C ILE A 89 -1.18 25.48 -5.14
N SER A 90 -2.32 25.99 -5.65
CA SER A 90 -3.25 26.79 -4.86
C SER A 90 -3.88 25.96 -3.72
N GLN A 91 -4.31 26.62 -2.64
CA GLN A 91 -4.96 25.93 -1.53
C GLN A 91 -6.26 25.26 -1.99
N LYS A 92 -7.06 25.89 -2.83
CA LYS A 92 -8.29 25.31 -3.38
C LYS A 92 -8.03 24.00 -4.13
N LYS A 93 -7.02 23.96 -5.01
CA LYS A 93 -6.64 22.73 -5.72
C LYS A 93 -6.12 21.65 -4.77
N ARG A 94 -5.38 22.06 -3.73
CA ARG A 94 -4.91 21.13 -2.69
C ARG A 94 -6.08 20.50 -1.95
N ASP A 95 -7.08 21.29 -1.55
CA ASP A 95 -8.28 20.83 -0.86
C ASP A 95 -9.12 19.91 -1.75
N PHE A 96 -9.28 20.28 -3.02
CA PHE A 96 -9.94 19.43 -4.02
C PHE A 96 -9.29 18.06 -4.14
N TYR A 97 -7.98 18.00 -4.37
CA TYR A 97 -7.29 16.72 -4.50
C TYR A 97 -7.28 15.92 -3.19
N GLN A 98 -7.16 16.59 -2.05
CA GLN A 98 -7.23 15.92 -0.75
C GLN A 98 -8.62 15.33 -0.50
N TYR A 99 -9.69 16.02 -0.89
CA TYR A 99 -11.06 15.51 -0.77
C TYR A 99 -11.22 14.21 -1.55
N TYR A 100 -10.87 14.18 -2.83
CA TYR A 100 -11.00 12.96 -3.64
C TYR A 100 -10.01 11.87 -3.24
N ALA A 101 -8.83 12.20 -2.73
CA ALA A 101 -7.88 11.22 -2.23
C ALA A 101 -8.40 10.42 -1.02
N THR A 102 -9.39 10.93 -0.28
CA THR A 102 -10.05 10.18 0.80
C THR A 102 -10.90 9.02 0.30
N MET A 103 -11.30 9.06 -0.97
CA MET A 103 -12.19 8.08 -1.59
C MET A 103 -11.50 7.22 -2.64
N LEU A 104 -10.56 7.77 -3.39
CA LEU A 104 -9.93 7.12 -4.54
C LEU A 104 -8.42 7.23 -4.47
N ALA A 105 -7.73 6.10 -4.38
CA ALA A 105 -6.29 6.06 -4.54
C ALA A 105 -5.92 6.34 -6.01
N PRO A 106 -4.84 7.10 -6.26
CA PRO A 106 -4.37 7.35 -7.63
C PRO A 106 -4.11 6.04 -8.40
N TRP A 107 -4.43 6.03 -9.68
CA TRP A 107 -4.00 4.99 -10.60
C TRP A 107 -2.58 5.36 -11.04
N ASP A 108 -1.59 4.71 -10.47
CA ASP A 108 -0.19 5.14 -10.51
C ASP A 108 0.66 4.22 -11.39
N GLY A 109 1.52 4.83 -12.16
CA GLY A 109 2.43 4.20 -13.10
C GLY A 109 2.85 5.17 -14.21
N PRO A 110 3.79 4.79 -15.08
CA PRO A 110 4.22 5.62 -16.22
C PRO A 110 3.16 5.64 -17.30
N ALA A 111 2.43 6.74 -17.45
CA ALA A 111 1.29 6.84 -18.36
C ALA A 111 1.26 8.13 -19.17
N ALA A 112 0.91 8.00 -20.44
CA ALA A 112 0.36 9.09 -21.26
C ALA A 112 -1.05 8.67 -21.67
N ILE A 113 -2.04 9.44 -21.27
CA ILE A 113 -3.45 9.13 -21.48
C ILE A 113 -4.07 10.21 -22.33
N LEU A 114 -4.69 9.78 -23.43
CA LEU A 114 -5.55 10.62 -24.26
C LEU A 114 -6.98 10.19 -24.01
N PHE A 115 -7.90 11.14 -24.04
CA PHE A 115 -9.30 10.84 -23.77
C PHE A 115 -10.23 11.73 -24.61
N SER A 116 -11.44 11.23 -24.90
CA SER A 116 -12.47 11.97 -25.60
C SER A 116 -13.85 11.37 -25.33
N ASP A 117 -14.87 12.23 -25.20
CA ASP A 117 -16.28 11.87 -25.19
C ASP A 117 -17.02 12.30 -26.47
N GLY A 118 -16.29 12.90 -27.43
CA GLY A 118 -16.82 13.43 -28.67
C GLY A 118 -16.85 14.97 -28.69
N ASP A 119 -17.13 15.61 -27.58
CA ASP A 119 -17.19 17.07 -27.43
C ASP A 119 -15.86 17.65 -26.94
N VAL A 120 -15.11 16.89 -26.16
CA VAL A 120 -13.76 17.24 -25.72
C VAL A 120 -12.74 16.22 -26.18
N VAL A 121 -11.53 16.70 -26.42
CA VAL A 121 -10.34 15.86 -26.61
C VAL A 121 -9.27 16.32 -25.63
N GLY A 122 -8.75 15.40 -24.83
CA GLY A 122 -7.76 15.75 -23.83
C GLY A 122 -6.58 14.81 -23.81
N ALA A 123 -5.51 15.26 -23.18
CA ALA A 123 -4.33 14.45 -22.90
C ALA A 123 -3.74 14.83 -21.53
N VAL A 124 -3.28 13.83 -20.79
CA VAL A 124 -2.61 14.00 -19.51
C VAL A 124 -1.44 13.03 -19.39
N LEU A 125 -0.36 13.48 -18.77
CA LEU A 125 0.71 12.61 -18.32
C LEU A 125 0.49 12.19 -16.87
N ASP A 126 1.04 11.04 -16.50
CA ASP A 126 1.13 10.63 -15.12
C ASP A 126 1.80 11.70 -14.24
N ARG A 127 1.59 11.61 -12.96
CA ARG A 127 2.12 12.60 -12.00
C ARG A 127 3.65 12.72 -11.98
N ASN A 128 4.37 11.69 -12.45
CA ASN A 128 5.82 11.68 -12.56
C ASN A 128 6.32 12.21 -13.92
N GLY A 129 5.47 12.16 -14.94
CA GLY A 129 5.77 12.56 -16.30
C GLY A 129 6.87 11.73 -16.93
N LEU A 130 6.82 10.41 -16.75
CA LEU A 130 7.84 9.49 -17.25
C LEU A 130 7.73 9.25 -18.76
N ARG A 131 6.52 9.39 -19.33
CA ARG A 131 6.28 9.25 -20.77
C ARG A 131 6.44 10.58 -21.49
N PRO A 132 7.08 10.60 -22.67
CA PRO A 132 7.14 11.79 -23.50
C PRO A 132 5.79 12.04 -24.18
N SER A 133 5.42 13.31 -24.33
CA SER A 133 4.32 13.73 -25.16
C SER A 133 4.58 15.17 -25.66
N ARG A 134 4.48 15.38 -26.97
CA ARG A 134 4.71 16.66 -27.61
C ARG A 134 3.53 17.03 -28.49
N TYR A 135 3.26 18.32 -28.59
CA TYR A 135 2.21 18.79 -29.49
C TYR A 135 2.65 20.04 -30.23
N TYR A 136 2.02 20.26 -31.36
CA TYR A 136 2.13 21.50 -32.10
C TYR A 136 0.76 21.87 -32.70
N ILE A 137 0.58 23.17 -32.88
CA ILE A 137 -0.60 23.76 -33.48
C ILE A 137 -0.15 24.44 -34.77
N THR A 138 -0.85 24.15 -35.85
CA THR A 138 -0.57 24.73 -37.17
C THR A 138 -1.36 25.99 -37.37
N LYS A 139 -0.91 26.85 -38.32
CA LYS A 139 -1.56 28.12 -38.67
C LYS A 139 -2.99 27.96 -39.20
N ASP A 140 -3.32 26.78 -39.71
CA ASP A 140 -4.68 26.43 -40.15
C ASP A 140 -5.54 25.84 -39.02
N GLY A 141 -5.06 25.87 -37.77
CA GLY A 141 -5.80 25.47 -36.57
C GLY A 141 -5.81 23.97 -36.29
N ARG A 142 -4.98 23.15 -36.93
CA ARG A 142 -4.83 21.74 -36.58
C ARG A 142 -3.92 21.59 -35.38
N MET A 143 -4.30 20.76 -34.43
CA MET A 143 -3.44 20.33 -33.33
C MET A 143 -2.99 18.87 -33.54
N ILE A 144 -1.70 18.62 -33.38
CA ILE A 144 -1.11 17.29 -33.50
C ILE A 144 -0.35 16.99 -32.21
N LEU A 145 -0.76 15.95 -31.50
CA LEU A 145 -0.12 15.48 -30.28
C LEU A 145 0.36 14.04 -30.50
N SER A 146 1.61 13.77 -30.13
CA SER A 146 2.18 12.43 -30.20
C SER A 146 3.36 12.26 -29.23
N SER A 147 3.74 11.03 -28.95
CA SER A 147 4.94 10.71 -28.16
C SER A 147 6.23 11.10 -28.88
N GLU A 148 6.23 11.07 -30.20
CA GLU A 148 7.38 11.30 -31.07
C GLU A 148 7.15 12.52 -31.98
N VAL A 149 8.22 13.27 -32.24
CA VAL A 149 8.20 14.36 -33.24
C VAL A 149 8.32 13.76 -34.62
N GLY A 150 7.55 14.28 -35.59
CA GLY A 150 7.62 13.87 -36.97
C GLY A 150 6.79 12.63 -37.34
N VAL A 151 5.91 12.19 -36.46
CA VAL A 151 4.93 11.11 -36.74
C VAL A 151 4.02 11.49 -37.92
N LEU A 152 3.61 12.75 -37.95
CA LEU A 152 2.93 13.33 -39.10
C LEU A 152 3.85 14.39 -39.74
N PRO A 153 4.22 14.26 -41.00
CA PRO A 153 4.99 15.29 -41.68
C PRO A 153 4.25 16.62 -41.72
N CYS A 154 4.89 17.67 -41.26
CA CYS A 154 4.38 19.03 -41.27
C CYS A 154 5.54 19.98 -41.60
N ASP A 155 5.30 20.94 -42.51
CA ASP A 155 6.29 21.96 -42.78
C ASP A 155 6.50 22.84 -41.55
N PRO A 156 7.73 23.01 -41.06
CA PRO A 156 8.02 23.91 -39.93
C PRO A 156 7.48 25.31 -40.11
N ALA A 157 7.35 25.78 -41.34
CA ALA A 157 6.75 27.10 -41.65
C ALA A 157 5.24 27.18 -41.38
N GLU A 158 4.54 26.05 -41.33
CA GLU A 158 3.11 25.96 -41.02
C GLU A 158 2.84 25.89 -39.52
N ILE A 159 3.86 25.65 -38.70
CA ILE A 159 3.70 25.52 -37.24
C ILE A 159 3.61 26.93 -36.62
N GLU A 160 2.52 27.18 -35.94
CA GLU A 160 2.31 28.40 -35.17
C GLU A 160 2.84 28.28 -33.74
N PHE A 161 2.58 27.13 -33.09
CA PHE A 161 2.96 26.88 -31.70
C PHE A 161 3.39 25.44 -31.51
N LYS A 162 4.38 25.20 -30.65
CA LYS A 162 4.83 23.87 -30.25
C LYS A 162 5.26 23.86 -28.78
N ASP A 163 4.87 22.82 -28.07
CA ASP A 163 5.29 22.59 -26.68
C ASP A 163 5.30 21.08 -26.38
N ARG A 164 5.63 20.75 -25.15
CA ARG A 164 5.50 19.41 -24.58
C ARG A 164 4.45 19.38 -23.48
N LEU A 165 3.74 18.30 -23.36
CA LEU A 165 2.90 18.03 -22.21
C LEU A 165 3.80 17.82 -20.97
N ARG A 166 3.45 18.46 -19.86
CA ARG A 166 4.22 18.44 -18.63
C ARG A 166 3.62 17.46 -17.62
N PRO A 167 4.41 16.93 -16.66
CA PRO A 167 3.91 16.06 -15.61
C PRO A 167 2.68 16.63 -14.91
N GLY A 168 1.64 15.81 -14.76
CA GLY A 168 0.40 16.19 -14.09
C GLY A 168 -0.41 17.31 -14.75
N LYS A 169 0.03 17.83 -15.92
CA LYS A 169 -0.71 18.85 -16.66
C LYS A 169 -1.63 18.22 -17.70
N MET A 170 -2.80 18.80 -17.85
CA MET A 170 -3.81 18.38 -18.81
C MET A 170 -3.84 19.35 -20.00
N LEU A 171 -3.80 18.82 -21.21
CA LEU A 171 -4.13 19.53 -22.42
C LEU A 171 -5.57 19.18 -22.76
N LEU A 172 -6.45 20.16 -22.88
CA LEU A 172 -7.85 19.94 -23.22
C LEU A 172 -8.25 20.84 -24.38
N VAL A 173 -8.97 20.29 -25.34
CA VAL A 173 -9.58 21.00 -26.45
C VAL A 173 -11.08 20.77 -26.41
N GLU A 174 -11.87 21.84 -26.34
CA GLU A 174 -13.31 21.82 -26.59
C GLU A 174 -13.56 21.91 -28.09
N THR A 175 -13.93 20.79 -28.71
CA THR A 175 -14.07 20.73 -30.16
C THR A 175 -15.26 21.53 -30.70
N VAL A 176 -16.32 21.63 -29.88
CA VAL A 176 -17.53 22.41 -30.24
C VAL A 176 -17.23 23.89 -30.30
N LYS A 177 -16.41 24.41 -29.38
CA LYS A 177 -16.02 25.83 -29.36
C LYS A 177 -14.75 26.09 -30.20
N GLY A 178 -13.96 25.06 -30.49
CA GLY A 178 -12.67 25.21 -31.17
C GLY A 178 -11.61 25.89 -30.28
N GLU A 179 -11.66 25.68 -28.98
CA GLU A 179 -10.80 26.33 -27.99
C GLU A 179 -9.89 25.36 -27.26
N VAL A 180 -8.65 25.77 -27.03
CA VAL A 180 -7.73 25.08 -26.12
C VAL A 180 -7.96 25.62 -24.71
N VAL A 181 -8.37 24.76 -23.80
CA VAL A 181 -8.62 25.13 -22.40
C VAL A 181 -7.32 25.07 -21.62
N ASP A 182 -6.98 26.16 -20.95
CA ASP A 182 -5.80 26.21 -20.07
C ASP A 182 -5.93 25.30 -18.86
N ASP A 183 -4.88 24.52 -18.55
CA ASP A 183 -4.84 23.57 -17.44
C ASP A 183 -5.17 24.22 -16.08
N GLU A 184 -4.62 25.41 -15.85
CA GLU A 184 -4.81 26.11 -14.58
C GLU A 184 -6.26 26.55 -14.40
N ASN A 185 -6.87 27.12 -15.46
CA ASN A 185 -8.26 27.53 -15.44
C ASN A 185 -9.21 26.35 -15.31
N LEU A 186 -8.93 25.24 -16.00
CA LEU A 186 -9.72 24.01 -15.90
C LEU A 186 -9.72 23.45 -14.48
N LYS A 187 -8.54 23.35 -13.89
CA LYS A 187 -8.38 22.79 -12.54
C LYS A 187 -8.94 23.72 -11.46
N GLU A 188 -8.79 25.03 -11.62
CA GLU A 188 -9.38 26.00 -10.70
C GLU A 188 -10.91 25.99 -10.79
N TYR A 189 -11.48 25.80 -11.97
CA TYR A 189 -12.92 25.61 -12.16
C TYR A 189 -13.44 24.44 -11.32
N TYR A 190 -12.85 23.24 -11.46
CA TYR A 190 -13.28 22.07 -10.68
C TYR A 190 -13.00 22.23 -9.18
N ALA A 191 -11.87 22.80 -8.80
CA ALA A 191 -11.52 23.03 -7.41
C ALA A 191 -12.40 24.07 -6.71
N SER A 192 -13.15 24.87 -7.47
CA SER A 192 -14.06 25.90 -6.96
C SER A 192 -15.54 25.49 -7.01
N ARG A 193 -15.88 24.29 -7.50
CA ARG A 193 -17.28 23.82 -7.62
C ARG A 193 -17.95 23.65 -6.25
N GLU A 194 -17.17 23.17 -5.27
CA GLU A 194 -17.65 22.90 -3.93
C GLU A 194 -16.67 23.48 -2.88
N PRO A 195 -17.11 23.72 -1.66
CA PRO A 195 -16.27 24.24 -0.59
C PRO A 195 -15.45 23.12 0.06
N TYR A 196 -14.59 22.44 -0.72
CA TYR A 196 -13.83 21.27 -0.30
C TYR A 196 -12.98 21.52 0.96
N GLY A 197 -12.40 22.72 1.10
CA GLY A 197 -11.62 23.10 2.28
C GLY A 197 -12.45 23.08 3.55
N GLU A 198 -13.69 23.64 3.52
CA GLU A 198 -14.59 23.62 4.67
C GLU A 198 -15.04 22.18 5.00
N TRP A 199 -15.25 21.35 3.99
CA TRP A 199 -15.65 19.96 4.19
C TRP A 199 -14.53 19.15 4.87
N ILE A 200 -13.28 19.36 4.42
CA ILE A 200 -12.09 18.73 5.01
C ILE A 200 -11.90 19.19 6.45
N ASP A 201 -11.98 20.50 6.71
CA ASP A 201 -11.77 21.05 8.05
C ASP A 201 -12.80 20.52 9.06
N ARG A 202 -14.02 20.21 8.62
CA ARG A 202 -15.09 19.70 9.49
C ARG A 202 -15.06 18.17 9.68
N ASN A 203 -14.62 17.42 8.68
CA ASN A 203 -14.82 15.97 8.64
C ASN A 203 -13.53 15.15 8.68
N LEU A 204 -12.44 15.64 8.09
CA LEU A 204 -11.17 14.92 8.06
C LEU A 204 -10.49 14.97 9.42
N VAL A 205 -10.24 13.81 10.01
CA VAL A 205 -9.56 13.71 11.31
C VAL A 205 -8.06 13.48 11.08
N GLN A 206 -7.23 14.23 11.79
CA GLN A 206 -5.77 14.04 11.76
C GLN A 206 -5.36 13.18 12.96
N LEU A 207 -4.54 12.15 12.74
CA LEU A 207 -4.02 11.31 13.84
C LEU A 207 -3.31 12.11 14.92
N LYS A 208 -2.55 13.14 14.53
CA LYS A 208 -1.83 14.02 15.45
C LYS A 208 -2.74 14.77 16.44
N ASP A 209 -3.99 15.05 16.04
CA ASP A 209 -4.95 15.84 16.83
C ASP A 209 -5.78 14.97 17.76
N LEU A 210 -5.68 13.65 17.67
CA LEU A 210 -6.33 12.73 18.58
C LEU A 210 -5.69 12.80 19.98
N LYS A 211 -6.52 12.78 21.01
CA LYS A 211 -6.07 12.78 22.41
C LYS A 211 -5.39 11.45 22.76
N ILE A 212 -4.30 11.53 23.49
CA ILE A 212 -3.65 10.37 24.09
C ILE A 212 -4.53 9.92 25.27
N PRO A 213 -5.04 8.67 25.26
CA PRO A 213 -5.82 8.16 26.39
C PRO A 213 -4.90 7.93 27.60
N ASN A 214 -5.45 8.09 28.80
CA ASN A 214 -4.71 7.79 30.03
C ASN A 214 -4.74 6.28 30.33
N ILE A 215 -4.10 5.50 29.45
CA ILE A 215 -4.01 4.04 29.52
C ILE A 215 -2.54 3.67 29.38
N LYS A 216 -2.06 2.78 30.25
CA LYS A 216 -0.69 2.28 30.17
C LYS A 216 -0.57 1.35 28.95
N VAL A 217 0.39 1.62 28.08
CA VAL A 217 0.76 0.70 27.01
C VAL A 217 1.37 -0.55 27.65
N PRO A 218 0.95 -1.78 27.27
CA PRO A 218 1.63 -2.99 27.70
C PRO A 218 3.11 -2.92 27.28
N ASN A 219 4.00 -3.30 28.18
CA ASN A 219 5.44 -3.31 27.93
C ASN A 219 6.02 -4.62 28.42
N TYR A 220 6.74 -5.32 27.56
CA TYR A 220 7.42 -6.57 27.87
C TYR A 220 8.90 -6.28 28.18
N THR A 221 9.47 -6.93 29.16
CA THR A 221 10.85 -6.72 29.60
C THR A 221 11.52 -8.05 29.99
N GLY A 222 12.84 -8.06 30.02
CA GLY A 222 13.61 -9.22 30.49
C GLY A 222 13.32 -10.50 29.69
N ASP A 223 13.12 -11.60 30.41
CA ASP A 223 12.90 -12.91 29.81
C ASP A 223 11.61 -13.03 29.02
N GLU A 224 10.56 -12.29 29.42
CA GLU A 224 9.30 -12.25 28.69
C GLU A 224 9.48 -11.65 27.29
N LEU A 225 10.19 -10.53 27.19
CA LEU A 225 10.52 -9.89 25.92
C LEU A 225 11.35 -10.84 25.04
N THR A 226 12.39 -11.45 25.60
CA THR A 226 13.25 -12.39 24.87
C THR A 226 12.46 -13.62 24.38
N ARG A 227 11.52 -14.13 25.20
CA ARG A 227 10.64 -15.21 24.80
C ARG A 227 9.78 -14.82 23.60
N LEU A 228 9.15 -13.64 23.62
CA LEU A 228 8.37 -13.14 22.50
C LEU A 228 9.23 -12.94 21.24
N GLN A 229 10.45 -12.40 21.39
CA GLN A 229 11.39 -12.30 20.28
C GLN A 229 11.65 -13.68 19.64
N LYS A 230 11.83 -14.74 20.45
CA LYS A 230 11.98 -16.10 19.94
C LYS A 230 10.73 -16.62 19.25
N VAL A 231 9.52 -16.39 19.81
CA VAL A 231 8.24 -16.79 19.21
C VAL A 231 8.09 -16.18 17.81
N PHE A 232 8.47 -14.92 17.63
CA PHE A 232 8.32 -14.20 16.37
C PHE A 232 9.59 -14.21 15.49
N GLY A 233 10.52 -15.11 15.79
CA GLY A 233 11.64 -15.43 14.93
C GLY A 233 12.78 -14.41 14.90
N TYR A 234 12.81 -13.48 15.85
CA TYR A 234 13.94 -12.54 15.95
C TYR A 234 15.25 -13.28 16.19
N LYS A 235 16.28 -12.91 15.45
CA LYS A 235 17.65 -13.39 15.61
C LYS A 235 18.53 -12.27 16.17
N TYR A 236 19.59 -12.66 16.88
CA TYR A 236 20.53 -11.68 17.42
C TYR A 236 21.13 -10.76 16.33
N GLU A 237 21.44 -11.35 15.16
CA GLU A 237 21.99 -10.57 14.05
C GLU A 237 20.99 -9.53 13.50
N GLU A 238 19.69 -9.82 13.46
CA GLU A 238 18.65 -8.89 13.02
C GLU A 238 18.51 -7.71 13.98
N VAL A 239 18.54 -7.99 15.28
CA VAL A 239 18.52 -6.95 16.31
C VAL A 239 19.74 -6.04 16.19
N LYS A 240 20.94 -6.62 15.99
CA LYS A 240 22.20 -5.90 15.94
C LYS A 240 22.48 -5.21 14.61
N GLU A 241 22.19 -5.87 13.50
CA GLU A 241 22.61 -5.42 12.17
C GLU A 241 21.47 -4.66 11.42
N LEU A 242 20.22 -4.77 11.89
CA LEU A 242 19.06 -4.08 11.28
C LEU A 242 18.39 -3.10 12.26
N ILE A 243 17.82 -3.58 13.37
CA ILE A 243 17.02 -2.75 14.27
C ILE A 243 17.88 -1.66 14.92
N LEU A 244 19.03 -2.03 15.48
CA LEU A 244 19.94 -1.10 16.14
C LEU A 244 20.43 0.03 15.21
N PRO A 245 20.95 -0.24 13.99
CA PRO A 245 21.35 0.83 13.07
C PRO A 245 20.18 1.71 12.63
N MET A 246 19.00 1.16 12.36
CA MET A 246 17.82 1.95 11.99
C MET A 246 17.40 2.88 13.12
N ALA A 247 17.33 2.39 14.35
CA ALA A 247 17.00 3.21 15.53
C ALA A 247 18.07 4.28 15.84
N ARG A 248 19.34 3.99 15.54
CA ARG A 248 20.46 4.91 15.76
C ARG A 248 20.54 6.02 14.73
N LEU A 249 20.37 5.67 13.44
CA LEU A 249 20.71 6.54 12.30
C LEU A 249 19.49 7.06 11.53
N GLY A 250 18.30 6.49 11.72
CA GLY A 250 17.11 6.83 10.93
C GLY A 250 17.21 6.41 9.46
N ALA A 251 18.03 5.41 9.17
CA ALA A 251 18.27 4.89 7.83
C ALA A 251 18.49 3.37 7.88
N GLU A 252 18.00 2.68 6.85
CA GLU A 252 18.25 1.25 6.68
C GLU A 252 19.76 1.02 6.46
N PRO A 253 20.36 0.03 7.14
CA PRO A 253 21.77 -0.29 6.92
C PRO A 253 21.98 -0.84 5.51
N SER A 254 23.12 -0.49 4.89
CA SER A 254 23.51 -0.98 3.58
C SER A 254 24.63 -1.99 3.69
N GLY A 255 24.54 -3.08 2.94
CA GLY A 255 25.59 -4.09 2.80
C GLY A 255 26.33 -3.95 1.47
N ALA A 256 27.59 -4.40 1.43
CA ALA A 256 28.39 -4.41 0.22
C ALA A 256 28.06 -5.58 -0.72
N MET A 257 27.52 -6.67 -0.17
CA MET A 257 27.17 -7.90 -0.87
C MET A 257 25.64 -8.05 -0.95
N GLY A 258 25.16 -8.65 -2.05
CA GLY A 258 23.76 -9.08 -2.14
C GLY A 258 23.48 -10.26 -1.21
N THR A 259 22.21 -10.66 -1.13
CA THR A 259 21.76 -11.86 -0.41
C THR A 259 22.16 -13.10 -1.20
N ASP A 260 22.89 -14.01 -0.57
CA ASP A 260 23.34 -15.28 -1.13
C ASP A 260 22.80 -16.51 -0.38
N THR A 261 21.87 -16.27 0.54
CA THR A 261 21.12 -17.32 1.25
C THR A 261 20.12 -18.01 0.33
N PRO A 262 19.69 -19.25 0.64
CA PRO A 262 18.72 -19.98 -0.17
C PRO A 262 17.37 -19.26 -0.24
N LEU A 263 16.56 -19.64 -1.23
CA LEU A 263 15.13 -19.33 -1.23
C LEU A 263 14.48 -19.91 0.06
N ALA A 264 13.49 -19.21 0.60
CA ALA A 264 12.85 -19.59 1.84
C ALA A 264 12.39 -21.05 1.88
N VAL A 265 11.80 -21.56 0.81
CA VAL A 265 11.35 -22.95 0.66
C VAL A 265 12.49 -23.99 0.73
N LEU A 266 13.74 -23.57 0.50
CA LEU A 266 14.93 -24.43 0.54
C LEU A 266 15.74 -24.22 1.82
N SER A 267 15.38 -23.28 2.68
CA SER A 267 16.06 -22.99 3.93
C SER A 267 15.70 -24.03 5.00
N GLY A 268 16.69 -24.50 5.75
CA GLY A 268 16.48 -25.31 6.94
C GLY A 268 16.26 -24.52 8.23
N GLN A 269 16.12 -23.20 8.13
CA GLN A 269 16.05 -22.30 9.30
C GLN A 269 14.64 -21.76 9.58
N HIS A 270 13.59 -22.30 8.95
CA HIS A 270 12.20 -21.86 9.10
C HIS A 270 12.04 -20.32 9.00
N PRO A 271 12.36 -19.72 7.85
CA PRO A 271 12.27 -18.27 7.67
C PRO A 271 10.80 -17.80 7.75
N PRO A 272 10.55 -16.55 8.18
CA PRO A 272 9.20 -16.04 8.26
C PRO A 272 8.52 -16.00 6.89
N LEU A 273 7.18 -16.05 6.87
CA LEU A 273 6.39 -16.13 5.63
C LEU A 273 6.71 -15.01 4.64
N PHE A 274 7.13 -13.83 5.10
CA PHE A 274 7.57 -12.72 4.26
C PHE A 274 8.65 -13.11 3.25
N ASN A 275 9.56 -14.01 3.62
CA ASN A 275 10.71 -14.39 2.80
C ASN A 275 10.34 -15.24 1.58
N TYR A 276 9.13 -15.80 1.55
CA TYR A 276 8.55 -16.47 0.39
C TYR A 276 8.05 -15.49 -0.69
N PHE A 277 7.95 -14.20 -0.38
CA PHE A 277 7.50 -13.16 -1.30
C PHE A 277 8.68 -12.32 -1.77
N LYS A 278 8.81 -12.19 -3.08
CA LYS A 278 9.86 -11.37 -3.71
C LYS A 278 9.23 -10.19 -4.41
N GLN A 279 9.76 -8.99 -4.15
CA GLN A 279 9.30 -7.78 -4.83
C GLN A 279 9.49 -7.91 -6.33
N ARG A 280 8.42 -7.71 -7.10
CA ARG A 280 8.51 -7.57 -8.56
C ARG A 280 8.92 -6.15 -8.87
N PHE A 281 9.83 -6.01 -9.82
CA PHE A 281 10.23 -4.71 -10.33
C PHE A 281 9.70 -4.54 -11.75
N ALA A 282 9.28 -3.31 -12.06
CA ALA A 282 8.99 -2.96 -13.43
C ALA A 282 10.26 -3.13 -14.27
N GLN A 283 10.14 -3.89 -15.37
CA GLN A 283 11.27 -4.15 -16.25
C GLN A 283 11.19 -3.24 -17.46
N VAL A 284 12.33 -2.64 -17.81
CA VAL A 284 12.65 -2.02 -19.10
C VAL A 284 12.00 -0.68 -19.39
N THR A 285 10.70 -0.48 -19.24
CA THR A 285 10.04 0.72 -19.80
C THR A 285 9.56 1.76 -18.80
N PRO A 286 9.19 1.50 -17.56
CA PRO A 286 9.07 2.58 -16.59
C PRO A 286 10.41 2.77 -15.87
N PRO A 287 11.13 3.88 -16.13
CA PRO A 287 12.27 4.19 -15.30
C PRO A 287 11.80 4.43 -13.87
N PRO A 288 12.62 4.09 -12.86
CA PRO A 288 12.32 4.41 -11.48
C PRO A 288 12.18 5.94 -11.30
N ILE A 289 11.40 6.35 -10.30
CA ILE A 289 11.33 7.75 -9.91
C ILE A 289 12.70 8.16 -9.38
N ASP A 290 13.28 9.22 -9.96
CA ASP A 290 14.57 9.73 -9.52
C ASP A 290 14.47 10.47 -8.18
N ALA A 291 15.60 10.61 -7.48
CA ALA A 291 15.66 11.20 -6.14
C ALA A 291 15.24 12.69 -6.08
N ILE A 292 15.23 13.41 -7.20
CA ILE A 292 14.77 14.80 -7.27
C ILE A 292 13.27 14.84 -7.36
N ARG A 293 12.69 14.07 -8.28
CA ARG A 293 11.23 13.93 -8.45
C ARG A 293 10.57 13.33 -7.23
N GLU A 294 11.18 12.30 -6.61
CA GLU A 294 10.68 11.65 -5.40
C GLU A 294 10.27 12.65 -4.32
N LYS A 295 11.05 13.72 -4.11
CA LYS A 295 10.75 14.76 -3.11
C LYS A 295 9.46 15.54 -3.39
N VAL A 296 9.06 15.63 -4.65
CA VAL A 296 7.87 16.40 -5.07
C VAL A 296 6.66 15.50 -5.22
N VAL A 297 6.84 14.34 -5.85
CA VAL A 297 5.72 13.49 -6.24
C VAL A 297 5.29 12.50 -5.17
N THR A 298 6.19 12.13 -4.24
CA THR A 298 5.90 11.11 -3.24
C THR A 298 4.95 11.61 -2.17
N SER A 299 3.93 10.82 -1.88
CA SER A 299 3.05 11.00 -0.72
C SER A 299 3.09 9.75 0.15
N THR A 300 3.31 9.95 1.45
CA THR A 300 3.28 8.87 2.45
C THR A 300 1.98 8.81 3.23
N SER A 301 1.10 9.79 3.03
CA SER A 301 -0.19 9.85 3.72
C SER A 301 -1.11 8.73 3.27
N VAL A 302 -1.82 8.15 4.25
CA VAL A 302 -2.87 7.15 4.04
C VAL A 302 -4.14 7.58 4.76
N TYR A 303 -5.28 7.12 4.25
CA TYR A 303 -6.59 7.42 4.81
C TYR A 303 -7.22 6.15 5.37
N VAL A 304 -7.65 6.20 6.64
CA VAL A 304 -8.13 5.05 7.41
C VAL A 304 -9.59 5.28 7.78
N GLY A 305 -10.45 4.34 7.44
CA GLY A 305 -11.89 4.40 7.66
C GLY A 305 -12.69 3.97 6.45
N ALA A 306 -14.00 4.18 6.49
CA ALA A 306 -14.87 3.88 5.35
C ALA A 306 -14.75 4.95 4.27
N HIS A 307 -14.61 4.53 3.02
CA HIS A 307 -14.60 5.44 1.87
C HIS A 307 -16.01 5.97 1.59
N GLY A 308 -16.11 7.25 1.22
CA GLY A 308 -17.37 7.86 0.80
C GLY A 308 -17.85 7.42 -0.59
N ASN A 309 -19.04 7.91 -0.98
CA ASN A 309 -19.59 7.67 -2.31
C ASN A 309 -18.90 8.54 -3.36
N LEU A 310 -18.18 7.91 -4.28
CA LEU A 310 -17.42 8.59 -5.34
C LEU A 310 -18.30 9.34 -6.35
N LEU A 311 -19.56 8.97 -6.50
CA LEU A 311 -20.47 9.51 -7.53
C LEU A 311 -21.25 10.74 -7.08
N GLU A 312 -21.12 11.15 -5.83
CA GLU A 312 -21.80 12.32 -5.29
C GLU A 312 -20.87 13.13 -4.39
N ASP A 313 -20.72 14.39 -4.67
CA ASP A 313 -19.94 15.29 -3.82
C ASP A 313 -20.73 15.66 -2.55
N LYS A 314 -20.26 15.15 -1.40
CA LYS A 314 -20.86 15.37 -0.09
C LYS A 314 -19.80 15.62 0.97
N PRO A 315 -20.06 16.48 1.99
CA PRO A 315 -19.11 16.74 3.07
C PRO A 315 -18.68 15.48 3.83
N GLU A 316 -19.61 14.52 4.00
CA GLU A 316 -19.37 13.29 4.78
C GLU A 316 -18.40 12.34 4.10
N ASN A 317 -18.21 12.45 2.79
CA ASN A 317 -17.34 11.56 2.02
C ASN A 317 -15.87 11.60 2.49
N CYS A 318 -15.41 12.74 3.02
CA CYS A 318 -14.04 12.88 3.52
C CYS A 318 -13.89 12.60 5.02
N LYS A 319 -14.87 11.91 5.64
CA LYS A 319 -14.83 11.55 7.06
C LYS A 319 -13.97 10.31 7.29
N VAL A 320 -12.67 10.49 7.20
CA VAL A 320 -11.64 9.47 7.41
C VAL A 320 -10.53 10.00 8.31
N LEU A 321 -9.73 9.09 8.85
CA LEU A 321 -8.54 9.43 9.63
C LEU A 321 -7.34 9.52 8.70
N LYS A 322 -6.70 10.69 8.63
CA LYS A 322 -5.43 10.88 7.90
C LYS A 322 -4.24 10.51 8.78
N VAL A 323 -3.42 9.62 8.27
CA VAL A 323 -2.18 9.14 8.88
C VAL A 323 -1.01 9.46 7.95
N HIS A 324 -0.01 10.23 8.43
CA HIS A 324 1.12 10.65 7.59
C HIS A 324 2.21 9.59 7.44
N ASN A 325 2.35 8.73 8.44
CA ASN A 325 3.28 7.60 8.43
C ASN A 325 2.51 6.33 8.77
N PRO A 326 2.39 5.36 7.85
CA PRO A 326 1.67 4.12 8.12
C PRO A 326 2.37 3.19 9.13
N ILE A 327 3.60 3.52 9.56
CA ILE A 327 4.28 2.80 10.65
C ILE A 327 3.97 3.51 11.96
N LEU A 328 3.05 2.94 12.72
CA LEU A 328 2.48 3.56 13.91
C LEU A 328 3.34 3.30 15.15
N THR A 329 3.51 4.33 15.96
CA THR A 329 3.96 4.14 17.35
C THR A 329 2.87 3.45 18.17
N SER A 330 3.23 2.86 19.32
CA SER A 330 2.23 2.29 20.24
C SER A 330 1.28 3.36 20.78
N THR A 331 1.74 4.60 20.94
CA THR A 331 0.90 5.74 21.31
C THR A 331 -0.10 6.09 20.21
N ASP A 332 0.32 6.09 18.95
CA ASP A 332 -0.58 6.35 17.80
C ASP A 332 -1.67 5.28 17.69
N LEU A 333 -1.28 4.01 17.83
CA LEU A 333 -2.27 2.92 17.85
C LEU A 333 -3.25 3.06 19.01
N LEU A 334 -2.77 3.43 20.18
CA LEU A 334 -3.61 3.64 21.37
C LEU A 334 -4.62 4.77 21.16
N LYS A 335 -4.19 5.89 20.52
CA LYS A 335 -5.10 6.97 20.12
C LYS A 335 -6.21 6.46 19.19
N ILE A 336 -5.86 5.60 18.21
CA ILE A 336 -6.84 5.02 17.29
C ILE A 336 -7.77 4.06 18.02
N LYS A 337 -7.26 3.15 18.84
CA LYS A 337 -8.07 2.18 19.62
C LYS A 337 -9.14 2.85 20.48
N HIS A 338 -8.83 4.01 21.02
CA HIS A 338 -9.67 4.72 21.98
C HIS A 338 -10.23 6.04 21.47
N MET A 339 -10.19 6.24 20.12
CA MET A 339 -10.76 7.45 19.55
C MET A 339 -12.27 7.50 19.79
N ASN A 340 -12.73 8.65 20.31
CA ASN A 340 -14.16 8.93 20.50
C ASN A 340 -14.56 10.07 19.57
N VAL A 341 -14.61 9.76 18.27
CA VAL A 341 -15.00 10.71 17.23
C VAL A 341 -16.24 10.17 16.53
N PRO A 342 -17.33 10.94 16.44
CA PRO A 342 -18.55 10.49 15.78
C PRO A 342 -18.29 10.03 14.35
N GLY A 343 -18.81 8.85 13.98
CA GLY A 343 -18.64 8.23 12.67
C GLY A 343 -17.44 7.28 12.56
N PHE A 344 -16.64 7.13 13.63
CA PHE A 344 -15.60 6.12 13.72
C PHE A 344 -15.94 5.08 14.77
N LYS A 345 -15.81 3.82 14.42
CA LYS A 345 -15.89 2.70 15.34
C LYS A 345 -14.77 1.73 15.05
N VAL A 346 -13.95 1.51 16.06
CA VAL A 346 -12.76 0.67 15.99
C VAL A 346 -13.04 -0.65 16.70
N ALA A 347 -12.68 -1.75 16.09
CA ALA A 347 -12.71 -3.07 16.70
C ALA A 347 -11.35 -3.75 16.59
N THR A 348 -10.94 -4.42 17.66
CA THR A 348 -9.72 -5.26 17.65
C THR A 348 -10.13 -6.71 17.53
N VAL A 349 -9.51 -7.41 16.59
CA VAL A 349 -9.71 -8.85 16.33
C VAL A 349 -8.38 -9.56 16.58
N SER A 350 -8.39 -10.52 17.50
CA SER A 350 -7.20 -11.33 17.77
C SER A 350 -6.93 -12.30 16.61
N ILE A 351 -5.67 -12.35 16.18
CA ILE A 351 -5.20 -13.34 15.20
C ILE A 351 -4.51 -14.53 15.88
N ASN A 352 -4.59 -14.64 17.21
CA ASN A 352 -4.07 -15.79 17.95
C ASN A 352 -5.06 -16.94 17.89
N TYR A 353 -4.56 -18.17 17.81
CA TYR A 353 -5.37 -19.37 17.82
C TYR A 353 -4.85 -20.37 18.83
N TYR A 354 -5.75 -21.22 19.31
CA TYR A 354 -5.42 -22.26 20.28
C TYR A 354 -4.68 -23.41 19.58
N LYS A 355 -3.54 -23.86 20.13
CA LYS A 355 -2.84 -25.07 19.67
C LYS A 355 -3.84 -26.21 19.52
N ASN A 356 -3.64 -27.09 18.58
CA ASN A 356 -4.55 -28.17 18.17
C ASN A 356 -5.80 -27.70 17.37
N THR A 357 -5.91 -26.41 17.06
CA THR A 357 -6.86 -25.93 16.07
C THR A 357 -6.14 -25.80 14.74
N SER A 358 -6.73 -26.25 13.63
CA SER A 358 -6.11 -26.04 12.32
C SER A 358 -6.04 -24.56 11.98
N LEU A 359 -4.96 -24.15 11.30
CA LEU A 359 -4.75 -22.79 10.88
C LEU A 359 -5.90 -22.28 9.99
N GLU A 360 -6.47 -23.16 9.16
CA GLU A 360 -7.64 -22.85 8.34
C GLU A 360 -8.86 -22.44 9.19
N LYS A 361 -9.18 -23.20 10.23
CA LYS A 361 -10.29 -22.87 11.16
C LYS A 361 -9.99 -21.59 11.95
N ALA A 362 -8.73 -21.34 12.27
CA ALA A 362 -8.32 -20.12 12.94
C ALA A 362 -8.58 -18.89 12.04
N ILE A 363 -8.24 -18.97 10.75
CA ILE A 363 -8.50 -17.91 9.77
C ILE A 363 -10.02 -17.71 9.58
N ASP A 364 -10.79 -18.79 9.46
CA ASP A 364 -12.26 -18.72 9.33
C ASP A 364 -12.90 -18.03 10.55
N ARG A 365 -12.40 -18.29 11.76
CA ARG A 365 -12.82 -17.56 12.97
C ARG A 365 -12.56 -16.05 12.84
N VAL A 366 -11.37 -15.66 12.36
CA VAL A 366 -11.05 -14.25 12.14
C VAL A 366 -12.04 -13.60 11.17
N PHE A 367 -12.41 -14.27 10.07
CA PHE A 367 -13.44 -13.78 9.14
C PHE A 367 -14.78 -13.54 9.82
N LEU A 368 -15.23 -14.47 10.66
CA LEU A 368 -16.49 -14.34 11.41
C LEU A 368 -16.45 -13.16 12.41
N GLU A 369 -15.32 -12.96 13.08
CA GLU A 369 -15.14 -11.83 14.01
C GLU A 369 -15.12 -10.49 13.29
N VAL A 370 -14.45 -10.40 12.14
CA VAL A 370 -14.46 -9.22 11.27
C VAL A 370 -15.87 -8.91 10.78
N ASP A 371 -16.62 -9.92 10.34
CA ASP A 371 -18.02 -9.73 9.92
C ASP A 371 -18.93 -9.26 11.06
N ARG A 372 -18.74 -9.80 12.26
CA ARG A 372 -19.46 -9.34 13.44
C ARG A 372 -19.15 -7.88 13.74
N ALA A 373 -17.87 -7.52 13.76
CA ALA A 373 -17.45 -6.14 13.97
C ALA A 373 -18.04 -5.18 12.91
N TYR A 374 -18.05 -5.59 11.63
CA TYR A 374 -18.68 -4.83 10.56
C TYR A 374 -20.19 -4.63 10.78
N LYS A 375 -20.91 -5.70 11.12
CA LYS A 375 -22.36 -5.63 11.43
C LYS A 375 -22.65 -4.74 12.63
N ASP A 376 -21.73 -4.70 13.58
CA ASP A 376 -21.79 -3.81 14.74
C ASP A 376 -21.43 -2.35 14.40
N GLY A 377 -21.09 -2.05 13.13
CA GLY A 377 -20.80 -0.71 12.62
C GLY A 377 -19.33 -0.30 12.70
N ALA A 378 -18.40 -1.23 12.91
CA ALA A 378 -16.98 -0.91 12.82
C ALA A 378 -16.60 -0.52 11.39
N ASN A 379 -15.71 0.49 11.27
CA ASN A 379 -15.10 0.90 10.01
C ASN A 379 -13.56 0.89 10.07
N ILE A 380 -13.00 0.55 11.23
CA ILE A 380 -11.56 0.29 11.41
C ILE A 380 -11.43 -1.03 12.17
N ILE A 381 -10.68 -1.97 11.59
CA ILE A 381 -10.35 -3.25 12.20
C ILE A 381 -8.86 -3.25 12.53
N ILE A 382 -8.51 -3.57 13.76
CA ILE A 382 -7.14 -3.81 14.19
C ILE A 382 -6.97 -5.32 14.37
N LEU A 383 -6.18 -5.94 13.50
CA LEU A 383 -5.72 -7.31 13.68
C LEU A 383 -4.56 -7.30 14.67
N SER A 384 -4.62 -8.12 15.72
CA SER A 384 -3.63 -8.09 16.80
C SER A 384 -3.15 -9.49 17.17
N ASP A 385 -1.84 -9.67 17.30
CA ASP A 385 -1.20 -10.86 17.84
C ASP A 385 -0.73 -10.70 19.29
N ARG A 386 -1.18 -9.67 19.99
CA ARG A 386 -0.87 -9.51 21.41
C ARG A 386 -1.46 -10.67 22.23
N ASP A 387 -0.94 -10.85 23.44
CA ASP A 387 -1.37 -11.85 24.42
C ASP A 387 -1.09 -13.29 23.96
N ILE A 388 0.08 -13.50 23.37
CA ILE A 388 0.62 -14.84 23.11
C ILE A 388 1.02 -15.49 24.45
N ASP A 389 0.63 -16.74 24.62
CA ASP A 389 1.00 -17.58 25.76
C ASP A 389 1.40 -19.00 25.31
N GLU A 390 1.63 -19.91 26.23
CA GLU A 390 2.05 -21.28 25.90
C GLU A 390 1.01 -22.10 25.12
N TYR A 391 -0.27 -21.66 25.11
CA TYR A 391 -1.39 -22.34 24.44
C TYR A 391 -1.86 -21.64 23.18
N HIS A 392 -1.57 -20.35 23.02
CA HIS A 392 -2.01 -19.55 21.92
C HIS A 392 -0.85 -19.18 20.99
N VAL A 393 -1.04 -19.45 19.72
CA VAL A 393 -0.08 -19.21 18.63
C VAL A 393 -0.65 -18.14 17.71
N ALA A 394 0.18 -17.25 17.18
CA ALA A 394 -0.25 -16.27 16.21
C ALA A 394 -0.35 -16.86 14.80
N ILE A 395 -1.41 -16.51 14.07
CA ILE A 395 -1.43 -16.65 12.61
C ILE A 395 -0.32 -15.74 12.06
N PRO A 396 0.54 -16.20 11.12
CA PRO A 396 1.52 -15.30 10.48
C PRO A 396 0.88 -14.02 10.00
N SER A 397 1.44 -12.88 10.39
CA SER A 397 0.79 -11.58 10.20
C SER A 397 0.49 -11.27 8.73
N LEU A 398 1.38 -11.64 7.82
CA LEU A 398 1.16 -11.48 6.37
C LEU A 398 -0.01 -12.33 5.89
N LEU A 399 -0.13 -13.58 6.36
CA LEU A 399 -1.25 -14.46 6.02
C LEU A 399 -2.58 -13.89 6.56
N ALA A 400 -2.59 -13.41 7.81
CA ALA A 400 -3.78 -12.83 8.42
C ALA A 400 -4.25 -11.58 7.66
N VAL A 401 -3.34 -10.65 7.37
CA VAL A 401 -3.66 -9.41 6.62
C VAL A 401 -4.18 -9.75 5.23
N SER A 402 -3.46 -10.58 4.48
CA SER A 402 -3.85 -10.92 3.11
C SER A 402 -5.17 -11.70 3.07
N ALA A 403 -5.34 -12.68 3.94
CA ALA A 403 -6.58 -13.48 4.02
C ALA A 403 -7.80 -12.60 4.30
N VAL A 404 -7.71 -11.69 5.29
CA VAL A 404 -8.81 -10.78 5.63
C VAL A 404 -9.04 -9.78 4.50
N SER A 405 -7.99 -9.20 3.92
CA SER A 405 -8.11 -8.28 2.78
C SER A 405 -8.81 -8.94 1.59
N GLN A 406 -8.40 -10.16 1.20
CA GLN A 406 -9.04 -10.92 0.12
C GLN A 406 -10.49 -11.31 0.46
N TYR A 407 -10.77 -11.64 1.71
CA TYR A 407 -12.11 -11.89 2.18
C TYR A 407 -13.01 -10.65 2.04
N LEU A 408 -12.52 -9.47 2.46
CA LEU A 408 -13.25 -8.21 2.33
C LEU A 408 -13.50 -7.81 0.87
N ILE A 409 -12.55 -8.07 -0.03
CA ILE A 409 -12.73 -7.83 -1.47
C ILE A 409 -13.84 -8.75 -2.01
N ARG A 410 -13.77 -10.06 -1.74
CA ARG A 410 -14.78 -11.03 -2.20
C ARG A 410 -16.18 -10.75 -1.65
N THR A 411 -16.26 -10.25 -0.43
CA THR A 411 -17.54 -9.88 0.22
C THR A 411 -17.89 -8.40 0.01
N LYS A 412 -17.12 -7.68 -0.85
CA LYS A 412 -17.35 -6.29 -1.24
C LYS A 412 -17.44 -5.30 -0.06
N LYS A 413 -16.64 -5.53 0.97
CA LYS A 413 -16.55 -4.70 2.19
C LYS A 413 -15.23 -3.93 2.30
N SER A 414 -14.29 -4.12 1.37
CA SER A 414 -12.94 -3.57 1.46
C SER A 414 -12.90 -2.04 1.51
N THR A 415 -13.87 -1.35 0.92
CA THR A 415 -13.97 0.12 0.99
C THR A 415 -14.73 0.62 2.22
N ALA A 416 -15.39 -0.28 2.95
CA ALA A 416 -16.11 0.05 4.19
C ALA A 416 -15.27 -0.17 5.45
N LEU A 417 -14.19 -0.94 5.36
CA LEU A 417 -13.35 -1.35 6.49
C LEU A 417 -11.87 -1.10 6.18
N ALA A 418 -11.21 -0.30 7.00
CA ALA A 418 -9.75 -0.17 6.98
C ALA A 418 -9.10 -1.20 7.91
N LEU A 419 -8.01 -1.83 7.45
CA LEU A 419 -7.24 -2.81 8.21
C LEU A 419 -5.97 -2.18 8.78
N ILE A 420 -5.81 -2.23 10.10
CA ILE A 420 -4.57 -1.90 10.80
C ILE A 420 -4.03 -3.20 11.40
N LEU A 421 -2.73 -3.38 11.38
CA LEU A 421 -2.06 -4.50 12.01
C LEU A 421 -1.29 -4.05 13.25
N GLU A 422 -1.52 -4.69 14.38
CA GLU A 422 -0.71 -4.65 15.58
C GLU A 422 0.01 -5.99 15.71
N SER A 423 1.31 -6.03 15.41
CA SER A 423 2.04 -7.30 15.35
C SER A 423 3.46 -7.20 15.87
N ALA A 424 3.88 -8.28 16.52
CA ALA A 424 5.26 -8.47 16.94
C ALA A 424 6.20 -8.84 15.78
N GLU A 425 5.67 -9.46 14.71
CA GLU A 425 6.47 -10.12 13.69
C GLU A 425 7.28 -9.16 12.79
N PRO A 426 6.73 -8.03 12.26
CA PRO A 426 7.43 -7.18 11.31
C PRO A 426 8.53 -6.33 11.98
N HIS A 427 9.75 -6.39 11.44
CA HIS A 427 10.89 -5.63 11.96
C HIS A 427 11.90 -5.14 10.92
N GLU A 428 11.73 -5.49 9.63
CA GLU A 428 12.55 -5.00 8.53
C GLU A 428 11.70 -4.45 7.37
N VAL A 429 12.27 -3.63 6.51
CA VAL A 429 11.57 -2.92 5.42
C VAL A 429 10.71 -3.86 4.56
N HIS A 430 11.24 -5.03 4.20
CA HIS A 430 10.52 -6.00 3.37
C HIS A 430 9.22 -6.48 4.01
N HIS A 431 9.20 -6.68 5.33
CA HIS A 431 8.00 -7.09 6.07
C HIS A 431 6.89 -6.05 5.94
N PHE A 432 7.22 -4.77 6.14
CA PHE A 432 6.24 -3.68 6.01
C PHE A 432 5.78 -3.47 4.57
N ALA A 433 6.70 -3.58 3.61
CA ALA A 433 6.34 -3.48 2.20
C ALA A 433 5.34 -4.56 1.78
N THR A 434 5.53 -5.80 2.20
CA THR A 434 4.59 -6.89 1.94
C THR A 434 3.26 -6.67 2.64
N LEU A 435 3.25 -6.30 3.92
CA LEU A 435 2.02 -6.03 4.68
C LEU A 435 1.16 -4.93 4.04
N LEU A 436 1.76 -3.81 3.67
CA LEU A 436 1.07 -2.74 2.96
C LEU A 436 0.60 -3.21 1.57
N GLY A 437 1.46 -3.90 0.83
CA GLY A 437 1.15 -4.45 -0.50
C GLY A 437 0.00 -5.46 -0.48
N TYR A 438 -0.27 -6.12 0.63
CA TYR A 438 -1.36 -7.08 0.80
C TYR A 438 -2.57 -6.56 1.58
N GLY A 439 -2.63 -5.26 1.88
CA GLY A 439 -3.86 -4.60 2.32
C GLY A 439 -3.88 -4.00 3.71
N ALA A 440 -2.77 -4.02 4.45
CA ALA A 440 -2.69 -3.23 5.68
C ALA A 440 -2.66 -1.73 5.35
N CYS A 441 -3.49 -0.94 6.01
CA CYS A 441 -3.45 0.52 5.91
C CYS A 441 -2.33 1.13 6.76
N ALA A 442 -2.07 0.53 7.92
CA ALA A 442 -1.01 0.92 8.83
C ALA A 442 -0.58 -0.27 9.68
N VAL A 443 0.64 -0.22 10.22
CA VAL A 443 1.24 -1.30 11.01
C VAL A 443 1.88 -0.72 12.27
N ASN A 444 1.59 -1.32 13.43
CA ASN A 444 2.30 -1.07 14.68
C ASN A 444 3.21 -2.26 15.01
N PRO A 445 4.54 -2.14 14.84
CA PRO A 445 5.50 -3.18 15.14
C PRO A 445 5.92 -3.13 16.61
N TYR A 446 5.01 -3.45 17.52
CA TYR A 446 5.22 -3.19 18.94
C TYR A 446 6.47 -3.88 19.51
N LEU A 447 6.78 -5.11 19.07
CA LEU A 447 7.93 -5.84 19.60
C LEU A 447 9.27 -5.27 19.10
N ALA A 448 9.31 -4.75 17.87
CA ALA A 448 10.50 -4.03 17.37
C ALA A 448 10.76 -2.76 18.20
N HIS A 449 9.69 -2.01 18.55
CA HIS A 449 9.83 -0.85 19.41
C HIS A 449 10.28 -1.22 20.83
N GLU A 450 9.77 -2.30 21.42
CA GLU A 450 10.20 -2.78 22.73
C GLU A 450 11.63 -3.33 22.70
N THR A 451 12.04 -3.95 21.60
CA THR A 451 13.44 -4.35 21.37
C THR A 451 14.38 -3.12 21.34
N ILE A 452 13.95 -1.99 20.79
CA ILE A 452 14.71 -0.73 20.87
C ILE A 452 14.86 -0.28 22.33
N GLY A 453 13.81 -0.37 23.12
CA GLY A 453 13.87 -0.11 24.57
C GLY A 453 14.89 -1.01 25.29
N GLN A 454 14.89 -2.30 24.98
CA GLN A 454 15.87 -3.26 25.51
C GLN A 454 17.31 -2.87 25.15
N LEU A 455 17.57 -2.43 23.92
CA LEU A 455 18.89 -1.98 23.47
C LEU A 455 19.38 -0.74 24.24
N ILE A 456 18.46 0.15 24.60
CA ILE A 456 18.76 1.33 25.44
C ILE A 456 19.09 0.89 26.86
N ASP A 457 18.26 0.03 27.47
CA ASP A 457 18.44 -0.48 28.82
C ASP A 457 19.76 -1.26 28.98
N GLN A 458 20.17 -1.95 27.93
CA GLN A 458 21.46 -2.67 27.87
C GLN A 458 22.67 -1.75 27.60
N GLY A 459 22.46 -0.45 27.38
CA GLY A 459 23.52 0.51 27.04
C GLY A 459 24.12 0.33 25.63
N LEU A 460 23.47 -0.41 24.74
CA LEU A 460 23.90 -0.60 23.35
C LEU A 460 23.46 0.54 22.43
N LEU A 461 22.45 1.30 22.85
CA LEU A 461 21.93 2.48 22.17
C LEU A 461 21.82 3.64 23.17
N ASP A 462 22.70 4.62 23.04
CA ASP A 462 22.64 5.86 23.82
C ASP A 462 21.75 6.89 23.09
N LYS A 463 20.45 6.81 23.33
CA LYS A 463 19.44 7.66 22.69
C LYS A 463 18.13 7.64 23.47
N ASP A 464 17.39 8.77 23.41
CA ASP A 464 16.01 8.80 23.93
C ASP A 464 15.13 7.78 23.20
N TYR A 465 14.29 7.07 23.96
CA TYR A 465 13.43 6.00 23.42
C TYR A 465 12.52 6.49 22.30
N TYR A 466 11.84 7.63 22.49
CA TYR A 466 10.92 8.15 21.49
C TYR A 466 11.66 8.58 20.21
N ALA A 467 12.80 9.22 20.36
CA ALA A 467 13.64 9.61 19.23
C ALA A 467 14.20 8.38 18.49
N ALA A 468 14.54 7.32 19.20
CA ALA A 468 15.01 6.06 18.61
C ALA A 468 13.91 5.34 17.82
N VAL A 469 12.69 5.28 18.36
CA VAL A 469 11.51 4.71 17.68
C VAL A 469 11.13 5.55 16.46
N ASP A 470 11.17 6.88 16.56
CA ASP A 470 10.89 7.75 15.42
C ASP A 470 11.91 7.57 14.28
N ASP A 471 13.19 7.43 14.61
CA ASP A 471 14.23 7.17 13.61
C ASP A 471 14.10 5.78 12.99
N TYR A 472 13.74 4.76 13.77
CA TYR A 472 13.43 3.43 13.24
C TYR A 472 12.23 3.49 12.27
N ASN A 473 11.12 4.10 12.67
CA ASN A 473 9.93 4.25 11.83
C ASN A 473 10.23 5.05 10.54
N LYS A 474 11.09 6.06 10.64
CA LYS A 474 11.56 6.84 9.50
C LYS A 474 12.42 6.00 8.54
N ALA A 475 13.31 5.15 9.07
CA ALA A 475 14.13 4.25 8.27
C ALA A 475 13.24 3.27 7.47
N ILE A 476 12.26 2.67 8.12
CA ILE A 476 11.28 1.78 7.48
C ILE A 476 10.51 2.52 6.38
N LEU A 477 9.95 3.69 6.69
CA LEU A 477 9.18 4.48 5.72
C LEU A 477 10.02 4.86 4.50
N ASN A 478 11.25 5.30 4.71
CA ASN A 478 12.18 5.63 3.62
C ASN A 478 12.50 4.40 2.75
N GLY A 479 12.65 3.23 3.35
CA GLY A 479 12.84 1.97 2.64
C GLY A 479 11.63 1.62 1.76
N ILE A 480 10.41 1.76 2.29
CA ILE A 480 9.17 1.55 1.52
C ILE A 480 9.06 2.55 0.35
N VAL A 481 9.38 3.83 0.59
CA VAL A 481 9.41 4.85 -0.46
C VAL A 481 10.41 4.48 -1.55
N LYS A 482 11.59 3.94 -1.21
CA LYS A 482 12.56 3.46 -2.21
C LYS A 482 12.03 2.31 -3.05
N ILE A 483 11.34 1.35 -2.42
CA ILE A 483 10.69 0.24 -3.13
C ILE A 483 9.63 0.79 -4.09
N ALA A 484 8.72 1.64 -3.62
CA ALA A 484 7.67 2.25 -4.42
C ALA A 484 8.27 3.05 -5.60
N SER A 485 9.28 3.88 -5.35
CA SER A 485 9.98 4.68 -6.38
C SER A 485 10.59 3.82 -7.47
N LYS A 486 11.18 2.67 -7.13
CA LYS A 486 11.72 1.71 -8.11
C LYS A 486 10.63 1.07 -8.97
N MET A 487 9.40 1.00 -8.45
CA MET A 487 8.23 0.54 -9.20
C MET A 487 7.52 1.65 -9.98
N GLY A 488 8.01 2.88 -9.92
CA GLY A 488 7.34 4.03 -10.54
C GLY A 488 6.05 4.44 -9.81
N ILE A 489 5.87 4.01 -8.56
CA ILE A 489 4.72 4.34 -7.72
C ILE A 489 5.10 5.50 -6.81
N SER A 490 4.27 6.53 -6.78
CA SER A 490 4.57 7.78 -6.08
C SER A 490 3.78 7.98 -4.79
N THR A 491 2.74 7.19 -4.54
CA THR A 491 1.96 7.30 -3.30
C THR A 491 1.90 5.98 -2.57
N ILE A 492 2.06 6.01 -1.24
CA ILE A 492 1.89 4.81 -0.42
C ILE A 492 0.43 4.32 -0.47
N GLN A 493 -0.53 5.24 -0.59
CA GLN A 493 -1.94 4.89 -0.78
C GLN A 493 -2.16 3.99 -2.01
N SER A 494 -1.49 4.26 -3.11
CA SER A 494 -1.59 3.43 -4.32
C SER A 494 -0.77 2.13 -4.22
N TYR A 495 0.31 2.15 -3.43
CA TYR A 495 1.10 0.95 -3.15
C TYR A 495 0.31 -0.06 -2.32
N GLN A 496 -0.57 0.41 -1.43
CA GLN A 496 -1.44 -0.46 -0.64
C GLN A 496 -2.29 -1.35 -1.54
N SER A 497 -2.39 -2.64 -1.19
CA SER A 497 -3.14 -3.65 -1.94
C SER A 497 -2.69 -3.87 -3.40
N SER A 498 -1.58 -3.29 -3.82
CA SER A 498 -1.07 -3.45 -5.20
C SER A 498 -0.56 -4.86 -5.50
N GLN A 499 -0.21 -5.63 -4.47
CA GLN A 499 0.25 -7.03 -4.57
C GLN A 499 1.39 -7.23 -5.57
N ILE A 500 2.33 -6.29 -5.66
CA ILE A 500 3.44 -6.31 -6.63
C ILE A 500 4.55 -7.23 -6.12
N PHE A 501 4.19 -8.49 -5.89
CA PHE A 501 5.09 -9.52 -5.41
C PHE A 501 4.91 -10.80 -6.23
N GLU A 502 5.93 -11.64 -6.21
CA GLU A 502 5.90 -13.02 -6.66
C GLU A 502 6.11 -13.93 -5.44
N ALA A 503 5.23 -14.90 -5.27
CA ALA A 503 5.39 -15.94 -4.27
C ALA A 503 6.26 -17.07 -4.84
N VAL A 504 7.24 -17.53 -4.07
CA VAL A 504 8.15 -18.61 -4.45
C VAL A 504 8.15 -19.67 -3.36
N GLY A 505 7.66 -20.85 -3.68
CA GLY A 505 7.65 -21.98 -2.75
C GLY A 505 6.40 -22.07 -1.86
N ILE A 506 5.28 -21.51 -2.29
CA ILE A 506 3.96 -21.63 -1.64
C ILE A 506 3.00 -22.34 -2.57
N SER A 507 2.19 -23.27 -2.04
CA SER A 507 1.24 -24.05 -2.81
C SER A 507 0.19 -23.18 -3.51
N LYS A 508 -0.31 -23.67 -4.63
CA LYS A 508 -1.32 -22.94 -5.42
C LYS A 508 -2.61 -22.74 -4.63
N GLU A 509 -3.01 -23.69 -3.81
CA GLU A 509 -4.22 -23.61 -2.98
C GLU A 509 -4.13 -22.45 -1.99
N VAL A 510 -3.00 -22.28 -1.31
CA VAL A 510 -2.75 -21.16 -0.39
C VAL A 510 -2.77 -19.81 -1.13
N ILE A 511 -2.12 -19.76 -2.29
CA ILE A 511 -2.10 -18.54 -3.11
C ILE A 511 -3.50 -18.16 -3.60
N ASP A 512 -4.22 -19.10 -4.19
CA ASP A 512 -5.55 -18.82 -4.77
C ASP A 512 -6.55 -18.38 -3.70
N LYS A 513 -6.46 -18.95 -2.49
CA LYS A 513 -7.40 -18.68 -1.40
C LYS A 513 -7.07 -17.42 -0.60
N TYR A 514 -5.79 -17.20 -0.27
CA TYR A 514 -5.38 -16.18 0.70
C TYR A 514 -4.54 -15.05 0.09
N PHE A 515 -3.93 -15.27 -1.07
CA PHE A 515 -3.09 -14.30 -1.80
C PHE A 515 -3.56 -14.14 -3.25
N THR A 516 -4.86 -14.14 -3.45
CA THR A 516 -5.52 -14.20 -4.76
C THR A 516 -4.93 -13.19 -5.76
N GLY A 517 -4.50 -13.70 -6.92
CA GLY A 517 -3.90 -12.88 -7.98
C GLY A 517 -2.39 -12.68 -7.86
N THR A 518 -1.75 -13.15 -6.80
CA THR A 518 -0.28 -13.15 -6.68
C THR A 518 0.32 -14.12 -7.68
N VAL A 519 1.35 -13.67 -8.40
CA VAL A 519 2.11 -14.53 -9.31
C VAL A 519 2.87 -15.59 -8.51
N SER A 520 2.69 -16.86 -8.85
CA SER A 520 3.44 -17.98 -8.28
C SER A 520 3.77 -18.96 -9.39
N ARG A 521 5.07 -19.21 -9.61
CA ARG A 521 5.59 -20.13 -10.63
C ARG A 521 6.16 -21.39 -10.01
N VAL A 522 6.49 -21.36 -8.74
CA VAL A 522 7.08 -22.46 -7.99
C VAL A 522 6.21 -22.72 -6.77
N GLY A 523 5.54 -23.85 -6.76
CA GLY A 523 4.80 -24.34 -5.59
C GLY A 523 5.74 -24.78 -4.48
N GLY A 524 5.17 -25.16 -3.35
CA GLY A 524 5.94 -25.60 -2.18
C GLY A 524 5.02 -25.85 -1.00
N ILE A 525 5.31 -25.20 0.13
CA ILE A 525 4.62 -25.39 1.39
C ILE A 525 3.11 -25.09 1.28
N ASP A 526 2.34 -25.87 1.95
CA ASP A 526 0.89 -25.67 2.11
C ASP A 526 0.54 -25.03 3.48
N LEU A 527 -0.75 -24.99 3.80
CA LEU A 527 -1.21 -24.36 5.04
C LEU A 527 -0.83 -25.16 6.29
N GLU A 528 -0.74 -26.49 6.16
CA GLU A 528 -0.33 -27.39 7.24
C GLU A 528 1.18 -27.24 7.54
N ASP A 529 1.98 -27.09 6.50
CA ASP A 529 3.42 -26.80 6.63
C ASP A 529 3.65 -25.44 7.32
N ILE A 530 2.91 -24.40 6.92
CA ILE A 530 2.98 -23.07 7.57
C ILE A 530 2.59 -23.19 9.05
N GLN A 531 1.55 -23.94 9.38
CA GLN A 531 1.15 -24.19 10.76
C GLN A 531 2.24 -24.90 11.54
N ALA A 532 2.82 -25.96 10.97
CA ALA A 532 3.87 -26.74 11.60
C ALA A 532 5.11 -25.89 11.93
N ASP A 533 5.55 -25.05 11.00
CA ASP A 533 6.69 -24.15 11.19
C ASP A 533 6.45 -23.15 12.33
N VAL A 534 5.28 -22.51 12.35
CA VAL A 534 4.91 -21.52 13.38
C VAL A 534 4.80 -22.18 14.76
N GLU A 535 4.15 -23.34 14.84
CA GLU A 535 4.00 -24.07 16.10
C GLU A 535 5.34 -24.63 16.61
N ALA A 536 6.21 -25.08 15.72
CA ALA A 536 7.56 -25.53 16.09
C ALA A 536 8.38 -24.39 16.70
N GLN A 537 8.35 -23.21 16.07
CA GLN A 537 9.04 -22.02 16.57
C GLN A 537 8.45 -21.54 17.91
N HIS A 538 7.14 -21.53 18.04
CA HIS A 538 6.45 -21.21 19.30
C HIS A 538 6.82 -22.20 20.41
N ASN A 539 6.81 -23.51 20.13
CA ASN A 539 7.19 -24.54 21.08
C ASN A 539 8.66 -24.39 21.53
N ALA A 540 9.56 -24.07 20.61
CA ALA A 540 10.96 -23.82 20.94
C ALA A 540 11.14 -22.63 21.90
N ALA A 541 10.29 -21.59 21.78
CA ALA A 541 10.35 -20.41 22.63
C ALA A 541 9.74 -20.62 24.03
N PHE A 542 8.66 -21.39 24.13
CA PHE A 542 8.00 -21.70 25.39
C PHE A 542 8.58 -22.93 26.09
N ASP A 543 9.29 -23.81 25.37
CA ASP A 543 9.94 -25.01 25.84
C ASP A 543 9.07 -25.80 26.82
N PRO A 544 7.94 -26.38 26.40
CA PRO A 544 6.96 -27.03 27.28
C PRO A 544 7.53 -28.25 28.04
N LEU A 545 8.68 -28.75 27.60
CA LEU A 545 9.38 -29.85 28.24
C LEU A 545 10.52 -29.42 29.18
N GLY A 546 10.86 -28.10 29.20
CA GLY A 546 11.92 -27.56 30.05
C GLY A 546 13.31 -28.07 29.70
N LEU A 547 13.57 -28.37 28.42
CA LEU A 547 14.83 -28.96 27.95
C LEU A 547 15.87 -27.90 27.56
N ASP A 548 15.42 -26.68 27.16
CA ASP A 548 16.30 -25.58 26.78
C ASP A 548 16.05 -24.37 27.70
N ILE A 549 16.99 -24.13 28.58
CA ILE A 549 16.98 -23.00 29.52
C ILE A 549 17.70 -21.76 28.96
N ASN A 550 18.20 -21.82 27.72
CA ASN A 550 18.90 -20.69 27.11
C ASN A 550 17.92 -19.60 26.66
N MET A 551 17.92 -18.47 27.37
CA MET A 551 17.10 -17.30 27.07
C MET A 551 17.75 -16.33 26.08
N GLU A 552 18.92 -16.63 25.50
CA GLU A 552 19.56 -15.79 24.49
C GLU A 552 18.95 -16.00 23.11
N LEU A 553 18.96 -14.94 22.30
CA LEU A 553 18.60 -15.04 20.89
C LEU A 553 19.69 -15.78 20.12
N SER A 554 19.30 -16.72 19.28
CA SER A 554 20.24 -17.40 18.41
C SER A 554 20.75 -16.46 17.30
N ASP A 555 22.02 -16.64 16.88
CA ASP A 555 22.54 -16.04 15.67
C ASP A 555 21.95 -16.80 14.46
N GLY A 556 21.24 -16.12 13.57
CA GLY A 556 20.58 -16.76 12.42
C GLY A 556 21.56 -17.17 11.32
N GLY A 557 22.65 -16.45 11.20
CA GLY A 557 23.65 -16.67 10.17
C GLY A 557 23.25 -16.22 8.78
N ALA A 558 22.18 -15.42 8.62
CA ALA A 558 21.73 -14.92 7.33
C ALA A 558 22.55 -13.71 6.83
N HIS A 559 23.06 -12.88 7.73
CA HIS A 559 23.93 -11.74 7.38
C HIS A 559 25.41 -12.12 7.32
N LYS A 560 25.81 -13.11 8.10
CA LYS A 560 27.20 -13.61 8.15
C LYS A 560 27.17 -15.13 8.26
N CYS A 561 27.90 -15.80 7.40
CA CYS A 561 28.02 -17.26 7.43
C CYS A 561 28.43 -17.76 8.83
N ARG A 562 27.68 -18.70 9.39
CA ARG A 562 27.90 -19.35 10.67
C ARG A 562 27.76 -20.86 10.52
N SER A 563 28.63 -21.60 11.16
CA SER A 563 28.56 -23.08 11.14
C SER A 563 27.24 -23.58 11.73
N GLY A 564 26.54 -24.46 11.02
CA GLY A 564 25.28 -25.06 11.46
C GLY A 564 24.07 -24.08 11.48
N LYS A 565 24.19 -22.96 10.80
CA LYS A 565 23.13 -21.96 10.62
C LYS A 565 22.73 -21.87 9.14
N GLU A 566 22.24 -20.72 8.69
CA GLU A 566 21.82 -20.53 7.30
C GLU A 566 22.95 -20.84 6.32
N GLU A 567 22.60 -21.47 5.21
CA GLU A 567 23.54 -21.80 4.15
C GLU A 567 23.83 -20.57 3.27
N HIS A 568 25.05 -20.49 2.74
CA HIS A 568 25.48 -19.41 1.86
C HIS A 568 26.08 -19.96 0.58
N LEU A 569 25.78 -19.33 -0.55
CA LEU A 569 26.45 -19.63 -1.82
C LEU A 569 27.96 -19.35 -1.73
N PHE A 570 28.32 -18.22 -1.08
CA PHE A 570 29.69 -17.82 -0.82
C PHE A 570 30.13 -18.21 0.59
N ASN A 571 30.32 -19.49 0.82
CA ASN A 571 30.84 -20.04 2.06
C ASN A 571 32.36 -20.32 1.96
N PRO A 572 33.06 -20.61 3.07
CA PRO A 572 34.51 -20.88 3.05
C PRO A 572 34.93 -21.97 2.06
N GLN A 573 34.08 -22.97 1.86
CA GLN A 573 34.36 -24.09 0.95
C GLN A 573 34.30 -23.66 -0.52
N THR A 574 33.24 -22.92 -0.90
CA THR A 574 33.07 -22.44 -2.28
C THR A 574 34.08 -21.34 -2.65
N ILE A 575 34.50 -20.52 -1.67
CA ILE A 575 35.52 -19.50 -1.90
C ILE A 575 36.90 -20.14 -2.06
N HIS A 576 37.15 -21.25 -1.37
CA HIS A 576 38.43 -21.96 -1.46
C HIS A 576 38.59 -22.73 -2.78
N LEU A 577 37.48 -23.20 -3.39
CA LEU A 577 37.50 -23.84 -4.71
C LEU A 577 37.76 -22.83 -5.82
#